data_64ee5c22720221dd7b1cd405005b7875
#
_entry.id   64ee5c22720221dd7b1cd405005b7875
#
_cell.length_a   1.000
_cell.length_b   1.000
_cell.length_c   1.000
_cell.angle_alpha   90.00
_cell.angle_beta   90.00
_cell.angle_gamma   90.00
#
_symmetry.space_group_name_H-M   'P 1'
#
loop_
_entity.id
_entity.type
_entity.pdbx_description
1 polymer ?
#
loop_
_entity_poly.entity_id
_entity_poly.type
_entity_poly.pdbx_seq_one_letter_code
_entity_poly.pdbx_strand_id
1 'polypeptide(L)'
;MSDVASEAVVLEAPETTHDQPNMQITPSAQEYLKELLAKQNTPGIGVRIFVENAGTPRAECCMAYSTPGEEITTDEKIVYPDFPAYIDQPSVPYLKDAVIDYNKDRFGGQLTFKAPNSKVPRIGADASIEERIGYVLQAEINPGLAAHGGNVSLVELFDDPSDGLTAVLQFGGGCQGCSAVDMTLKQGVETSLKQHIPELGRVIDKTDHTKREGAYFK
;
A
#
# COMPACT_ATOMS: atom_id res chain seq x y z
N MET A 1 9.46 -21.51 -64.57
CA MET A 1 9.03 -20.17 -64.07
C MET A 1 8.14 -20.47 -62.90
N SER A 2 8.70 -20.50 -61.73
CA SER A 2 7.97 -20.77 -60.49
C SER A 2 8.35 -19.66 -59.54
N ASP A 3 7.39 -18.75 -59.31
CA ASP A 3 7.46 -17.70 -58.29
C ASP A 3 7.33 -18.33 -56.92
N VAL A 4 8.33 -18.18 -56.09
CA VAL A 4 8.30 -18.55 -54.70
C VAL A 4 8.04 -17.24 -53.93
N ALA A 5 6.80 -17.03 -53.53
CA ALA A 5 6.43 -15.95 -52.63
C ALA A 5 7.01 -16.21 -51.26
N SER A 6 7.89 -15.30 -50.82
CA SER A 6 8.47 -15.28 -49.48
C SER A 6 7.42 -14.71 -48.51
N GLU A 7 6.82 -15.57 -47.69
CA GLU A 7 6.02 -15.14 -46.53
C GLU A 7 6.94 -14.58 -45.44
N ALA A 8 6.85 -13.28 -45.25
CA ALA A 8 7.49 -12.63 -44.13
C ALA A 8 6.71 -12.98 -42.83
N VAL A 9 7.32 -13.83 -42.00
CA VAL A 9 6.85 -14.07 -40.63
C VAL A 9 7.07 -12.81 -39.85
N VAL A 10 5.99 -12.11 -39.56
CA VAL A 10 5.96 -11.02 -38.58
C VAL A 10 6.08 -11.67 -37.21
N LEU A 11 7.26 -11.59 -36.62
CA LEU A 11 7.47 -11.88 -35.21
C LEU A 11 6.74 -10.80 -34.39
N GLU A 12 5.55 -11.13 -33.90
CA GLU A 12 4.92 -10.37 -32.85
C GLU A 12 5.85 -10.36 -31.63
N ALA A 13 6.28 -9.17 -31.25
CA ALA A 13 7.00 -8.95 -30.00
C ALA A 13 6.12 -9.41 -28.82
N PRO A 14 6.69 -10.03 -27.76
CA PRO A 14 5.89 -10.42 -26.61
C PRO A 14 5.25 -9.17 -26.03
N GLU A 15 3.91 -9.15 -25.98
CA GLU A 15 3.15 -8.18 -25.20
C GLU A 15 3.64 -8.29 -23.75
N THR A 16 4.39 -7.29 -23.32
CA THR A 16 4.67 -7.09 -21.90
C THR A 16 3.32 -6.82 -21.25
N THR A 17 2.77 -7.82 -20.61
CA THR A 17 1.65 -7.64 -19.68
C THR A 17 2.17 -6.77 -18.53
N HIS A 18 2.08 -5.46 -18.71
CA HIS A 18 2.14 -4.52 -17.60
C HIS A 18 1.00 -4.90 -16.65
N ASP A 19 1.38 -5.26 -15.44
CA ASP A 19 0.44 -5.53 -14.33
C ASP A 19 -0.28 -4.19 -14.06
N GLN A 20 -1.33 -3.90 -14.85
CA GLN A 20 -2.10 -2.68 -14.71
C GLN A 20 -2.63 -2.65 -13.27
N PRO A 21 -2.47 -1.55 -12.55
CA PRO A 21 -2.99 -1.46 -11.21
C PRO A 21 -4.50 -1.71 -11.28
N ASN A 22 -4.99 -2.70 -10.54
CA ASN A 22 -6.42 -2.98 -10.41
C ASN A 22 -7.07 -1.87 -9.56
N MET A 23 -6.74 -0.61 -9.90
CA MET A 23 -7.29 0.58 -9.27
C MET A 23 -8.62 0.94 -9.91
N GLN A 24 -9.61 1.29 -9.10
CA GLN A 24 -10.93 1.66 -9.55
C GLN A 24 -11.29 3.08 -9.13
N ILE A 25 -11.81 3.86 -10.09
CA ILE A 25 -12.52 5.09 -9.80
C ILE A 25 -14.03 4.77 -9.97
N THR A 26 -14.79 4.86 -8.89
CA THR A 26 -16.22 4.52 -8.93
C THR A 26 -17.00 5.45 -9.89
N PRO A 27 -18.15 5.04 -10.42
CA PRO A 27 -18.96 5.90 -11.29
C PRO A 27 -19.33 7.25 -10.65
N SER A 28 -19.60 7.27 -9.33
CA SER A 28 -19.87 8.51 -8.58
C SER A 28 -18.65 9.43 -8.53
N ALA A 29 -17.46 8.88 -8.36
CA ALA A 29 -16.21 9.65 -8.39
C ALA A 29 -15.88 10.13 -9.81
N GLN A 30 -16.14 9.32 -10.85
CA GLN A 30 -15.94 9.73 -12.25
C GLN A 30 -16.84 10.93 -12.62
N GLU A 31 -18.11 10.89 -12.25
CA GLU A 31 -19.04 12.00 -12.51
C GLU A 31 -18.61 13.28 -11.79
N TYR A 32 -18.23 13.17 -10.51
CA TYR A 32 -17.70 14.30 -9.75
C TYR A 32 -16.42 14.88 -10.37
N LEU A 33 -15.47 14.02 -10.77
CA LEU A 33 -14.22 14.44 -11.40
C LEU A 33 -14.49 15.12 -12.75
N LYS A 34 -15.41 14.60 -13.56
CA LYS A 34 -15.86 15.24 -14.80
C LYS A 34 -16.36 16.66 -14.57
N GLU A 35 -17.24 16.85 -13.58
CA GLU A 35 -17.74 18.18 -13.22
C GLU A 35 -16.62 19.11 -12.73
N LEU A 36 -15.68 18.57 -11.95
CA LEU A 36 -14.56 19.31 -11.42
C LEU A 36 -13.59 19.76 -12.52
N LEU A 37 -13.25 18.86 -13.44
CA LEU A 37 -12.38 19.13 -14.59
C LEU A 37 -13.00 20.11 -15.58
N ALA A 38 -14.31 20.03 -15.82
CA ALA A 38 -15.03 20.97 -16.69
C ALA A 38 -14.91 22.43 -16.20
N LYS A 39 -14.81 22.65 -14.88
CA LYS A 39 -14.64 24.00 -14.30
C LYS A 39 -13.25 24.60 -14.56
N GLN A 40 -12.28 23.80 -14.94
CA GLN A 40 -10.92 24.28 -15.24
C GLN A 40 -10.82 24.94 -16.61
N ASN A 41 -11.85 24.82 -17.47
CA ASN A 41 -11.88 25.39 -18.83
C ASN A 41 -10.65 25.02 -19.69
N THR A 42 -10.02 23.89 -19.44
CA THR A 42 -8.84 23.38 -20.17
C THR A 42 -9.24 22.09 -20.91
N PRO A 43 -9.39 22.14 -22.24
CA PRO A 43 -9.73 20.94 -23.02
C PRO A 43 -8.68 19.83 -22.84
N GLY A 44 -9.14 18.61 -22.56
CA GLY A 44 -8.24 17.46 -22.41
C GLY A 44 -7.54 17.35 -21.06
N ILE A 45 -7.86 18.20 -20.09
CA ILE A 45 -7.35 18.11 -18.73
C ILE A 45 -7.73 16.77 -18.09
N GLY A 46 -6.81 16.17 -17.35
CA GLY A 46 -7.01 14.93 -16.64
C GLY A 46 -6.63 15.04 -15.16
N VAL A 47 -6.50 13.89 -14.53
CA VAL A 47 -6.04 13.78 -13.16
C VAL A 47 -4.76 12.96 -13.09
N ARG A 48 -3.82 13.34 -12.23
CA ARG A 48 -2.64 12.57 -11.86
C ARG A 48 -2.80 12.05 -10.45
N ILE A 49 -2.62 10.76 -10.25
CA ILE A 49 -2.81 10.05 -8.99
C ILE A 49 -1.45 9.53 -8.52
N PHE A 50 -1.10 9.79 -7.28
CA PHE A 50 0.18 9.38 -6.71
C PHE A 50 0.07 9.15 -5.20
N VAL A 51 1.09 8.49 -4.63
CA VAL A 51 1.17 8.20 -3.20
C VAL A 51 2.42 8.88 -2.63
N GLU A 52 2.22 9.85 -1.76
CA GLU A 52 3.30 10.44 -0.99
C GLU A 52 3.71 9.51 0.16
N ASN A 53 5.01 9.43 0.46
CA ASN A 53 5.58 8.56 1.48
C ASN A 53 5.13 7.09 1.37
N ALA A 54 4.98 6.59 0.14
CA ALA A 54 4.52 5.24 -0.16
C ALA A 54 5.31 4.18 0.64
N GLY A 55 4.61 3.13 1.09
CA GLY A 55 5.21 2.06 1.88
C GLY A 55 5.53 2.42 3.33
N THR A 56 5.09 3.57 3.81
CA THR A 56 5.28 4.00 5.21
C THR A 56 3.93 4.19 5.91
N PRO A 57 3.89 4.21 7.25
CA PRO A 57 2.68 4.55 7.99
C PRO A 57 2.09 5.94 7.67
N ARG A 58 2.91 6.83 7.07
CA ARG A 58 2.54 8.20 6.67
C ARG A 58 2.13 8.30 5.21
N ALA A 59 1.93 7.17 4.51
CA ALA A 59 1.53 7.18 3.12
C ALA A 59 0.17 7.87 2.94
N GLU A 60 0.13 8.81 2.01
CA GLU A 60 -1.06 9.58 1.65
C GLU A 60 -1.31 9.46 0.14
N CYS A 61 -2.55 9.12 -0.23
CA CYS A 61 -2.96 9.10 -1.63
C CYS A 61 -3.37 10.50 -2.04
N CYS A 62 -2.75 11.02 -3.08
CA CYS A 62 -2.92 12.36 -3.58
C CYS A 62 -3.46 12.34 -5.01
N MET A 63 -4.17 13.41 -5.37
CA MET A 63 -4.65 13.65 -6.73
C MET A 63 -4.37 15.11 -7.11
N ALA A 64 -3.83 15.31 -8.31
CA ALA A 64 -3.59 16.62 -8.89
C ALA A 64 -4.19 16.72 -10.28
N TYR A 65 -4.36 17.93 -10.81
CA TYR A 65 -4.68 18.12 -12.21
C TYR A 65 -3.48 17.77 -13.09
N SER A 66 -3.77 17.19 -14.27
CA SER A 66 -2.78 16.95 -15.32
C SER A 66 -3.19 17.74 -16.56
N THR A 67 -2.43 18.79 -16.86
CA THR A 67 -2.67 19.65 -18.02
C THR A 67 -2.13 19.00 -19.29
N PRO A 68 -2.84 19.03 -20.43
CA PRO A 68 -2.32 18.52 -21.68
C PRO A 68 -0.97 19.13 -22.06
N GLY A 69 0.01 18.28 -22.35
CA GLY A 69 1.39 18.68 -22.67
C GLY A 69 2.33 18.75 -21.46
N GLU A 70 1.82 18.56 -20.24
CA GLU A 70 2.61 18.48 -19.00
C GLU A 70 2.64 17.04 -18.45
N GLU A 71 2.14 16.08 -19.23
CA GLU A 71 2.10 14.68 -18.81
C GLU A 71 3.52 14.13 -18.64
N ILE A 72 3.73 13.39 -17.54
CA ILE A 72 5.00 12.69 -17.30
C ILE A 72 4.97 11.41 -18.13
N THR A 73 5.95 11.25 -19.01
CA THR A 73 6.01 10.15 -19.98
C THR A 73 6.14 8.76 -19.34
N THR A 74 6.58 8.69 -18.09
CA THR A 74 6.70 7.46 -17.33
C THR A 74 5.42 7.09 -16.59
N ASP A 75 4.44 8.00 -16.49
CA ASP A 75 3.19 7.73 -15.79
C ASP A 75 2.32 6.74 -16.59
N GLU A 76 1.66 5.84 -15.90
CA GLU A 76 0.69 4.94 -16.52
C GLU A 76 -0.61 5.68 -16.83
N LYS A 77 -1.02 5.65 -18.10
CA LYS A 77 -2.24 6.30 -18.54
C LYS A 77 -3.44 5.34 -18.55
N ILE A 78 -4.51 5.73 -17.86
CA ILE A 78 -5.81 5.08 -17.92
C ILE A 78 -6.80 6.07 -18.58
N VAL A 79 -7.55 5.61 -19.58
CA VAL A 79 -8.52 6.45 -20.29
C VAL A 79 -9.92 6.13 -19.78
N TYR A 80 -10.54 7.09 -19.08
CA TYR A 80 -11.94 7.07 -18.73
C TYR A 80 -12.76 7.76 -19.84
N PRO A 81 -14.09 7.53 -19.94
CA PRO A 81 -14.91 8.11 -21.01
C PRO A 81 -14.84 9.63 -21.11
N ASP A 82 -14.68 10.32 -20.00
CA ASP A 82 -14.75 11.78 -19.92
C ASP A 82 -13.41 12.46 -19.64
N PHE A 83 -12.40 11.73 -19.19
CA PHE A 83 -11.07 12.27 -18.87
C PHE A 83 -9.97 11.21 -18.83
N PRO A 84 -8.71 11.57 -19.06
CA PRO A 84 -7.56 10.72 -18.81
C PRO A 84 -7.15 10.77 -17.34
N ALA A 85 -6.72 9.63 -16.81
CA ALA A 85 -6.02 9.54 -15.52
C ALA A 85 -4.59 9.06 -15.74
N TYR A 86 -3.65 9.63 -15.02
CA TYR A 86 -2.23 9.29 -15.05
C TYR A 86 -1.82 8.81 -13.67
N ILE A 87 -1.17 7.66 -13.60
CA ILE A 87 -0.68 7.09 -12.35
C ILE A 87 0.82 7.23 -12.33
N ASP A 88 1.33 7.89 -11.31
CA ASP A 88 2.75 8.02 -11.03
C ASP A 88 3.41 6.64 -10.96
N GLN A 89 4.42 6.39 -11.82
CA GLN A 89 5.05 5.09 -11.95
C GLN A 89 5.54 4.48 -10.63
N PRO A 90 6.23 5.21 -9.74
CA PRO A 90 6.58 4.71 -8.42
C PRO A 90 5.38 4.34 -7.54
N SER A 91 4.22 4.95 -7.78
CA SER A 91 3.00 4.75 -6.98
C SER A 91 2.16 3.56 -7.43
N VAL A 92 2.34 3.07 -8.67
CA VAL A 92 1.57 1.95 -9.25
C VAL A 92 1.45 0.76 -8.31
N PRO A 93 2.55 0.23 -7.75
CA PRO A 93 2.47 -0.93 -6.87
C PRO A 93 1.69 -0.67 -5.58
N TYR A 94 1.64 0.55 -5.10
CA TYR A 94 0.95 0.97 -3.87
C TYR A 94 -0.52 1.28 -4.08
N LEU A 95 -0.93 1.50 -5.34
CA LEU A 95 -2.32 1.75 -5.75
C LEU A 95 -3.03 0.47 -6.22
N LYS A 96 -2.38 -0.68 -6.15
CA LYS A 96 -3.03 -1.97 -6.41
C LYS A 96 -4.23 -2.15 -5.47
N ASP A 97 -5.38 -2.54 -6.05
CA ASP A 97 -6.67 -2.69 -5.38
C ASP A 97 -7.19 -1.41 -4.70
N ALA A 98 -6.68 -0.25 -5.10
CA ALA A 98 -7.18 1.01 -4.60
C ALA A 98 -8.55 1.34 -5.20
N VAL A 99 -9.40 1.95 -4.38
CA VAL A 99 -10.73 2.45 -4.78
C VAL A 99 -10.83 3.93 -4.44
N ILE A 100 -11.11 4.73 -5.47
CA ILE A 100 -11.43 6.15 -5.34
C ILE A 100 -12.94 6.27 -5.46
N ASP A 101 -13.58 6.78 -4.42
CA ASP A 101 -15.03 6.92 -4.34
C ASP A 101 -15.44 8.34 -3.98
N TYR A 102 -16.65 8.74 -4.34
CA TYR A 102 -17.21 10.03 -3.99
C TYR A 102 -18.51 9.84 -3.21
N ASN A 103 -18.49 10.30 -1.97
CA ASN A 103 -19.65 10.29 -1.09
C ASN A 103 -20.22 11.68 -0.96
N LYS A 104 -21.48 11.85 -1.35
CA LYS A 104 -22.24 13.09 -1.21
C LYS A 104 -23.10 13.02 0.05
N ASP A 105 -22.95 13.99 0.92
CA ASP A 105 -23.76 14.15 2.13
C ASP A 105 -24.52 15.49 2.14
N ARG A 106 -25.18 15.82 3.25
CA ARG A 106 -25.97 17.05 3.41
C ARG A 106 -25.11 18.32 3.47
N PHE A 107 -23.82 18.18 3.70
CA PHE A 107 -22.86 19.27 3.89
C PHE A 107 -21.94 19.47 2.68
N GLY A 108 -22.06 18.63 1.66
CA GLY A 108 -21.23 18.64 0.47
C GLY A 108 -20.90 17.23 -0.02
N GLY A 109 -19.72 17.06 -0.61
CA GLY A 109 -19.25 15.76 -1.03
C GLY A 109 -17.74 15.64 -0.83
N GLN A 110 -17.28 14.43 -0.61
CA GLN A 110 -15.88 14.13 -0.35
C GLN A 110 -15.41 12.96 -1.22
N LEU A 111 -14.27 13.17 -1.90
CA LEU A 111 -13.51 12.07 -2.48
C LEU A 111 -12.81 11.29 -1.36
N THR A 112 -12.96 9.98 -1.39
CA THR A 112 -12.29 9.07 -0.46
C THR A 112 -11.38 8.12 -1.21
N PHE A 113 -10.19 7.89 -0.66
CA PHE A 113 -9.20 6.98 -1.20
C PHE A 113 -9.06 5.78 -0.25
N LYS A 114 -9.36 4.59 -0.75
CA LYS A 114 -9.08 3.33 -0.08
C LYS A 114 -7.96 2.66 -0.84
N ALA A 115 -6.73 2.72 -0.33
CA ALA A 115 -5.55 2.13 -0.95
C ALA A 115 -4.86 1.21 0.06
N PRO A 116 -5.28 -0.07 0.14
CA PRO A 116 -4.82 -1.01 1.15
C PRO A 116 -3.31 -1.23 1.13
N ASN A 117 -2.69 -1.13 -0.05
CA ASN A 117 -1.27 -1.35 -0.23
C ASN A 117 -0.40 -0.10 -0.06
N SER A 118 -1.01 1.08 0.13
CA SER A 118 -0.25 2.34 0.16
C SER A 118 0.76 2.42 1.30
N LYS A 119 0.47 1.77 2.42
CA LYS A 119 1.30 1.75 3.63
C LYS A 119 2.19 0.51 3.76
N VAL A 120 2.05 -0.45 2.84
CA VAL A 120 2.79 -1.70 2.89
C VAL A 120 4.15 -1.51 2.24
N PRO A 121 5.28 -1.68 2.97
CA PRO A 121 6.61 -1.60 2.38
C PRO A 121 6.78 -2.63 1.26
N ARG A 122 7.38 -2.23 0.15
CA ARG A 122 7.79 -3.19 -0.89
C ARG A 122 9.13 -3.78 -0.52
N ILE A 123 9.16 -5.10 -0.41
CA ILE A 123 10.39 -5.84 -0.22
C ILE A 123 10.88 -6.43 -1.53
N GLY A 124 12.12 -6.05 -1.90
CA GLY A 124 12.85 -6.71 -2.99
C GLY A 124 13.39 -8.08 -2.55
N ALA A 125 13.91 -8.84 -3.49
CA ALA A 125 14.56 -10.12 -3.20
C ALA A 125 15.79 -9.98 -2.26
N ASP A 126 16.42 -8.80 -2.26
CA ASP A 126 17.62 -8.48 -1.47
C ASP A 126 17.28 -7.63 -0.23
N ALA A 127 16.03 -7.62 0.20
CA ALA A 127 15.59 -6.82 1.36
C ALA A 127 16.31 -7.28 2.64
N SER A 128 16.71 -6.31 3.46
CA SER A 128 17.26 -6.58 4.78
C SER A 128 16.25 -7.30 5.69
N ILE A 129 16.71 -7.92 6.73
CA ILE A 129 15.83 -8.62 7.67
C ILE A 129 14.89 -7.63 8.36
N GLU A 130 15.38 -6.42 8.68
CA GLU A 130 14.54 -5.33 9.22
C GLU A 130 13.38 -4.97 8.29
N GLU A 131 13.66 -4.82 6.98
CA GLU A 131 12.64 -4.53 5.99
C GLU A 131 11.62 -5.66 5.87
N ARG A 132 12.09 -6.92 5.90
CA ARG A 132 11.23 -8.10 5.88
C ARG A 132 10.34 -8.18 7.12
N ILE A 133 10.89 -7.89 8.32
CA ILE A 133 10.10 -7.79 9.56
C ILE A 133 9.06 -6.66 9.42
N GLY A 134 9.49 -5.48 8.99
CA GLY A 134 8.60 -4.33 8.77
C GLY A 134 7.43 -4.66 7.85
N TYR A 135 7.71 -5.37 6.76
CA TYR A 135 6.66 -5.84 5.83
C TYR A 135 5.65 -6.77 6.52
N VAL A 136 6.12 -7.82 7.18
CA VAL A 136 5.23 -8.79 7.86
C VAL A 136 4.37 -8.08 8.91
N LEU A 137 4.98 -7.18 9.70
CA LEU A 137 4.25 -6.40 10.70
C LEU A 137 3.16 -5.53 10.05
N GLN A 138 3.44 -4.84 8.95
CA GLN A 138 2.50 -3.92 8.31
C GLN A 138 1.46 -4.62 7.42
N ALA A 139 1.87 -5.66 6.70
CA ALA A 139 1.01 -6.33 5.74
C ALA A 139 0.08 -7.38 6.37
N GLU A 140 0.53 -8.06 7.42
CA GLU A 140 -0.18 -9.23 7.96
C GLU A 140 -0.64 -9.04 9.40
N ILE A 141 0.18 -8.44 10.27
CA ILE A 141 -0.06 -8.39 11.71
C ILE A 141 -0.87 -7.15 12.09
N ASN A 142 -0.40 -5.96 11.71
CA ASN A 142 -1.02 -4.70 12.10
C ASN A 142 -2.48 -4.52 11.62
N PRO A 143 -2.90 -5.01 10.44
CA PRO A 143 -4.30 -4.94 10.04
C PRO A 143 -5.25 -5.63 11.05
N GLY A 144 -4.83 -6.77 11.60
CA GLY A 144 -5.58 -7.47 12.65
C GLY A 144 -5.60 -6.69 13.97
N LEU A 145 -4.48 -6.09 14.37
CA LEU A 145 -4.38 -5.28 15.59
C LEU A 145 -5.16 -3.97 15.51
N ALA A 146 -5.20 -3.37 14.33
CA ALA A 146 -5.91 -2.10 14.10
C ALA A 146 -7.42 -2.21 14.37
N ALA A 147 -8.02 -3.39 14.18
CA ALA A 147 -9.42 -3.65 14.53
C ALA A 147 -9.70 -3.43 16.03
N HIS A 148 -8.67 -3.54 16.87
CA HIS A 148 -8.71 -3.28 18.32
C HIS A 148 -7.99 -1.97 18.71
N GLY A 149 -7.74 -1.11 17.73
CA GLY A 149 -7.04 0.17 17.95
C GLY A 149 -5.56 0.01 18.34
N GLY A 150 -4.97 -1.17 18.09
CA GLY A 150 -3.58 -1.50 18.42
C GLY A 150 -2.66 -1.53 17.22
N ASN A 151 -1.37 -1.57 17.50
CA ASN A 151 -0.31 -1.79 16.52
C ASN A 151 0.91 -2.43 17.17
N VAL A 152 1.83 -2.91 16.33
CA VAL A 152 3.15 -3.37 16.75
C VAL A 152 4.22 -2.85 15.79
N SER A 153 5.39 -2.51 16.32
CA SER A 153 6.53 -2.02 15.54
C SER A 153 7.82 -2.70 15.97
N LEU A 154 8.77 -2.80 15.04
CA LEU A 154 10.15 -3.21 15.34
C LEU A 154 10.87 -2.01 15.99
N VAL A 155 11.53 -2.25 17.11
CA VAL A 155 12.34 -1.26 17.83
C VAL A 155 13.81 -1.48 17.58
N GLU A 156 14.24 -2.75 17.59
CA GLU A 156 15.64 -3.13 17.50
C GLU A 156 15.77 -4.53 16.92
N LEU A 157 16.85 -4.79 16.20
CA LEU A 157 17.25 -6.11 15.73
C LEU A 157 18.73 -6.29 16.06
N PHE A 158 19.09 -7.39 16.70
CA PHE A 158 20.49 -7.70 17.07
C PHE A 158 20.73 -9.20 17.10
N ASP A 159 22.01 -9.59 16.96
CA ASP A 159 22.44 -10.97 17.15
C ASP A 159 22.72 -11.24 18.62
N ASP A 160 21.95 -12.16 19.22
CA ASP A 160 22.20 -12.66 20.58
C ASP A 160 23.05 -13.93 20.54
N PRO A 161 24.13 -14.02 21.33
CA PRO A 161 25.01 -15.20 21.33
C PRO A 161 24.31 -16.51 21.71
N SER A 162 23.18 -16.43 22.45
CA SER A 162 22.45 -17.61 22.96
C SER A 162 21.22 -17.94 22.10
N ASP A 163 20.53 -16.92 21.62
CA ASP A 163 19.21 -17.04 20.98
C ASP A 163 19.26 -16.75 19.47
N GLY A 164 20.43 -16.33 18.94
CA GLY A 164 20.58 -15.94 17.53
C GLY A 164 19.91 -14.58 17.23
N LEU A 165 19.53 -14.38 15.98
CA LEU A 165 18.92 -13.12 15.56
C LEU A 165 17.65 -12.82 16.34
N THR A 166 17.67 -11.72 17.10
CA THR A 166 16.62 -11.35 18.06
C THR A 166 15.95 -10.04 17.65
N ALA A 167 14.64 -10.07 17.47
CA ALA A 167 13.81 -8.89 17.20
C ALA A 167 13.15 -8.37 18.47
N VAL A 168 13.31 -7.08 18.74
CA VAL A 168 12.64 -6.39 19.86
C VAL A 168 11.44 -5.62 19.29
N LEU A 169 10.27 -5.97 19.77
CA LEU A 169 9.02 -5.36 19.35
C LEU A 169 8.44 -4.46 20.45
N GLN A 170 7.64 -3.50 20.02
CA GLN A 170 6.85 -2.65 20.90
C GLN A 170 5.41 -2.60 20.43
N PHE A 171 4.48 -2.95 21.31
CA PHE A 171 3.04 -2.82 21.08
C PHE A 171 2.55 -1.43 21.51
N GLY A 172 1.60 -0.88 20.76
CA GLY A 172 1.02 0.44 21.00
C GLY A 172 -0.49 0.43 20.92
N GLY A 173 -1.10 1.59 21.24
CA GLY A 173 -2.54 1.78 21.19
C GLY A 173 -3.31 0.80 22.06
N GLY A 174 -4.39 0.22 21.54
CA GLY A 174 -5.26 -0.73 22.26
C GLY A 174 -4.58 -1.99 22.78
N CYS A 175 -3.39 -2.33 22.24
CA CYS A 175 -2.60 -3.49 22.68
C CYS A 175 -1.77 -3.19 23.94
N GLN A 176 -1.52 -1.93 24.26
CA GLN A 176 -0.76 -1.54 25.45
C GLN A 176 -1.62 -1.70 26.71
N GLY A 177 -1.19 -2.54 27.65
CA GLY A 177 -1.92 -2.76 28.91
C GLY A 177 -3.14 -3.67 28.82
N CYS A 178 -3.40 -4.29 27.67
CA CYS A 178 -4.47 -5.27 27.52
C CYS A 178 -4.01 -6.65 28.04
N SER A 179 -4.66 -7.17 29.09
CA SER A 179 -4.32 -8.47 29.69
C SER A 179 -4.57 -9.68 28.77
N ALA A 180 -5.43 -9.54 27.76
CA ALA A 180 -5.68 -10.56 26.75
C ALA A 180 -4.55 -10.68 25.70
N VAL A 181 -3.68 -9.67 25.62
CA VAL A 181 -2.57 -9.59 24.66
C VAL A 181 -1.36 -10.46 25.08
N ASP A 182 -1.29 -10.84 26.37
CA ASP A 182 -0.02 -11.22 26.98
C ASP A 182 0.57 -12.54 26.49
N MET A 183 -0.20 -13.53 26.06
CA MET A 183 0.38 -14.80 25.63
C MET A 183 0.01 -15.19 24.20
N THR A 184 -1.27 -15.15 23.86
CA THR A 184 -1.77 -15.66 22.57
C THR A 184 -1.35 -14.75 21.41
N LEU A 185 -1.42 -13.42 21.60
CA LEU A 185 -1.04 -12.47 20.57
C LEU A 185 0.47 -12.46 20.36
N LYS A 186 1.26 -12.45 21.44
CA LYS A 186 2.73 -12.51 21.35
C LYS A 186 3.18 -13.77 20.63
N GLN A 187 2.61 -14.93 20.97
CA GLN A 187 2.90 -16.19 20.28
C GLN A 187 2.46 -16.16 18.82
N GLY A 188 1.30 -15.55 18.51
CA GLY A 188 0.83 -15.38 17.15
C GLY A 188 1.77 -14.52 16.31
N VAL A 189 2.20 -13.38 16.85
CA VAL A 189 3.14 -12.46 16.19
C VAL A 189 4.51 -13.15 15.99
N GLU A 190 5.04 -13.80 17.02
CA GLU A 190 6.30 -14.53 16.93
C GLU A 190 6.23 -15.66 15.91
N THR A 191 5.16 -16.43 15.90
CA THR A 191 4.95 -17.53 14.95
C THR A 191 4.87 -17.02 13.53
N SER A 192 4.11 -15.94 13.27
CA SER A 192 4.00 -15.34 11.96
C SER A 192 5.34 -14.80 11.48
N LEU A 193 6.09 -14.09 12.33
CA LEU A 193 7.42 -13.59 11.98
C LEU A 193 8.38 -14.71 11.64
N LYS A 194 8.45 -15.77 12.44
CA LYS A 194 9.33 -16.92 12.19
C LYS A 194 8.97 -17.74 10.96
N GLN A 195 7.70 -17.78 10.57
CA GLN A 195 7.27 -18.42 9.33
C GLN A 195 7.80 -17.69 8.09
N HIS A 196 7.83 -16.35 8.13
CA HIS A 196 8.29 -15.52 7.01
C HIS A 196 9.79 -15.26 7.04
N ILE A 197 10.41 -15.34 8.21
CA ILE A 197 11.81 -15.03 8.46
C ILE A 197 12.41 -16.17 9.29
N PRO A 198 12.76 -17.30 8.66
CA PRO A 198 13.30 -18.48 9.37
C PRO A 198 14.61 -18.22 10.11
N GLU A 199 15.33 -17.14 9.73
CA GLU A 199 16.56 -16.70 10.36
C GLU A 199 16.35 -16.12 11.77
N LEU A 200 15.09 -15.75 12.10
CA LEU A 200 14.74 -15.13 13.38
C LEU A 200 14.71 -16.18 14.50
N GLY A 201 15.62 -16.06 15.45
CA GLY A 201 15.74 -16.96 16.61
C GLY A 201 14.73 -16.61 17.71
N ARG A 202 14.62 -15.33 18.08
CA ARG A 202 13.80 -14.87 19.19
C ARG A 202 13.07 -13.58 18.92
N VAL A 203 11.90 -13.43 19.57
CA VAL A 203 11.13 -12.17 19.58
C VAL A 203 10.93 -11.72 21.02
N ILE A 204 11.30 -10.48 21.33
CA ILE A 204 11.18 -9.87 22.66
C ILE A 204 10.17 -8.73 22.59
N ASP A 205 9.26 -8.68 23.55
CA ASP A 205 8.37 -7.56 23.74
C ASP A 205 8.94 -6.59 24.79
N LYS A 206 9.15 -5.34 24.38
CA LYS A 206 9.67 -4.24 25.22
C LYS A 206 8.56 -3.33 25.73
N THR A 207 7.30 -3.68 25.51
CA THR A 207 6.16 -2.82 25.84
C THR A 207 5.98 -2.71 27.37
N ASP A 208 5.77 -1.50 27.84
CA ASP A 208 5.36 -1.26 29.25
C ASP A 208 3.85 -1.49 29.38
N HIS A 209 3.48 -2.72 29.70
CA HIS A 209 2.07 -3.11 29.86
C HIS A 209 1.43 -2.61 31.15
N THR A 210 2.15 -1.88 32.00
CA THR A 210 1.57 -1.24 33.22
C THR A 210 0.79 0.01 32.88
N LYS A 211 1.09 0.66 31.74
CA LYS A 211 0.38 1.82 31.23
C LYS A 211 -0.89 1.37 30.53
N ARG A 212 -2.05 1.74 31.10
CA ARG A 212 -3.37 1.37 30.58
C ARG A 212 -4.10 2.52 29.86
N GLU A 213 -3.42 3.63 29.59
CA GLU A 213 -3.98 4.72 28.78
C GLU A 213 -4.14 4.23 27.34
N GLY A 214 -5.41 4.17 26.87
CA GLY A 214 -5.73 3.69 25.53
C GLY A 214 -5.94 2.18 25.37
N ALA A 215 -5.85 1.37 26.46
CA ALA A 215 -6.13 -0.06 26.38
C ALA A 215 -7.57 -0.34 25.93
N TYR A 216 -7.75 -1.30 25.00
CA TYR A 216 -9.05 -1.68 24.46
C TYR A 216 -9.96 -2.31 25.54
N PHE A 217 -9.39 -3.14 26.40
CA PHE A 217 -10.06 -3.69 27.60
C PHE A 217 -9.40 -3.10 28.85
N LYS A 218 -10.21 -2.44 29.68
CA LYS A 218 -9.78 -1.91 30.98
C LYS A 218 -10.03 -2.90 32.10
#